data_059557952c4a87fc671b40139bfe023b
#
_entry.id   059557952c4a87fc671b40139bfe023b
#
_cell.length_a   1.000
_cell.length_b   1.000
_cell.length_c   1.000
_cell.angle_alpha   90.00
_cell.angle_beta   90.00
_cell.angle_gamma   90.00
#
_symmetry.space_group_name_H-M   'P 1'
#
loop_
_entity.id
_entity.type
_entity.pdbx_description
1 polymer ?
#
loop_
_entity_poly.entity_id
_entity_poly.type
_entity_poly.pdbx_seq_one_letter_code
_entity_poly.pdbx_strand_id
1 'polypeptide(L)'
;NPYEVLDIKTTHHLEQALNANYLYHRDKDYVVKNNEIIIVDEFTGRLMFGRRWSGGLHQAIEAKERVPIRAEMKTVATITIQNFFRKYKKLAGMTGTAYTSREEFLAVYNLDVVVIPPNKPCQRVDHPDKIFATEEAKWKAVVEKIKELYQIKRPVLVGTTSIEKNEKLSEMLKKNGIPHNILNAKNHEEEGKIIAQAGKLGQITVATNMAGRGVDIILGGNPPDPYEAEKVKELGGLFVIGTERHEARRIDNQLRGRAGRQGDPGETQFFISLEDDLLRIFGGEKIKQIIEKLNFSPDQPIEHQLVSKVIEEAQAKVEGYNFDIRKHLLEYDNVINAQREKIYSERRKFLFEEIKAEDFFQQEFENILKEESEEVIKFIFKDKNPRISFYEKFNFFKENLGEEFRKILNNIILKSYDFLWIEHLHYLEDLKQSVSFRSYGQRDPLIAFKQESYKAFVDFHKILRINILQIFMNLELKIETPKVGRNDPCPCGSGKKYKKCGLLNTKEHQERIKAKKS
;
A
#
# COMPACT_ATOMS: atom_id res chain seq x y z
N ASN A 1 2.15 -4.59 -36.54
CA ASN A 1 1.87 -4.51 -35.10
C ASN A 1 3.09 -3.92 -34.40
N PRO A 2 3.02 -2.73 -33.75
CA PRO A 2 4.17 -2.12 -33.07
C PRO A 2 4.77 -3.01 -31.98
N TYR A 3 4.00 -3.91 -31.39
CA TYR A 3 4.43 -4.86 -30.35
C TYR A 3 5.31 -6.01 -30.86
N GLU A 4 5.41 -6.22 -32.16
CA GLU A 4 6.25 -7.27 -32.77
C GLU A 4 7.67 -6.77 -33.11
N VAL A 5 7.86 -5.44 -33.12
CA VAL A 5 9.12 -4.80 -33.54
C VAL A 5 9.90 -4.20 -32.36
N LEU A 6 9.22 -3.89 -31.25
CA LEU A 6 9.80 -3.24 -30.07
C LEU A 6 10.26 -4.27 -29.05
N ASP A 7 11.37 -4.00 -28.37
CA ASP A 7 11.78 -4.78 -27.21
C ASP A 7 10.80 -4.60 -26.04
N ILE A 8 10.83 -5.52 -25.08
CA ILE A 8 9.92 -5.56 -23.93
C ILE A 8 9.97 -4.25 -23.13
N LYS A 9 11.15 -3.64 -22.96
CA LYS A 9 11.32 -2.40 -22.20
C LYS A 9 10.69 -1.21 -22.93
N THR A 10 10.93 -1.10 -24.23
CA THR A 10 10.35 -0.02 -25.05
C THR A 10 8.83 -0.15 -25.11
N THR A 11 8.30 -1.36 -25.23
CA THR A 11 6.86 -1.62 -25.19
C THR A 11 6.26 -1.18 -23.85
N HIS A 12 6.88 -1.55 -22.74
CA HIS A 12 6.45 -1.13 -21.41
C HIS A 12 6.45 0.39 -21.24
N HIS A 13 7.52 1.08 -21.67
CA HIS A 13 7.57 2.55 -21.62
C HIS A 13 6.50 3.22 -22.48
N LEU A 14 6.19 2.66 -23.64
CA LEU A 14 5.12 3.13 -24.50
C LEU A 14 3.75 2.98 -23.81
N GLU A 15 3.48 1.86 -23.20
CA GLU A 15 2.25 1.62 -22.44
C GLU A 15 2.09 2.60 -21.27
N GLN A 16 3.17 2.83 -20.50
CA GLN A 16 3.13 3.81 -19.41
C GLN A 16 2.92 5.24 -19.92
N ALA A 17 3.48 5.59 -21.06
CA ALA A 17 3.25 6.88 -21.69
C ALA A 17 1.79 7.04 -22.17
N LEU A 18 1.19 6.01 -22.75
CA LEU A 18 -0.23 5.99 -23.13
C LEU A 18 -1.13 6.09 -21.89
N ASN A 19 -0.87 5.29 -20.86
CA ASN A 19 -1.60 5.36 -19.60
C ASN A 19 -1.55 6.77 -19.00
N ALA A 20 -0.36 7.35 -18.89
CA ALA A 20 -0.17 8.71 -18.36
C ALA A 20 -0.96 9.75 -19.12
N ASN A 21 -1.05 9.65 -20.45
CA ASN A 21 -1.73 10.65 -21.27
C ASN A 21 -3.25 10.50 -21.30
N TYR A 22 -3.75 9.27 -21.31
CA TYR A 22 -5.17 8.99 -21.57
C TYR A 22 -5.97 8.55 -20.33
N LEU A 23 -5.34 7.94 -19.35
CA LEU A 23 -6.04 7.41 -18.17
C LEU A 23 -5.87 8.27 -16.92
N TYR A 24 -4.78 9.03 -16.83
CA TYR A 24 -4.49 9.85 -15.65
C TYR A 24 -4.62 11.34 -15.96
N HIS A 25 -5.51 12.03 -15.24
CA HIS A 25 -5.87 13.42 -15.49
C HIS A 25 -5.44 14.31 -14.33
N ARG A 26 -4.87 15.47 -14.70
CA ARG A 26 -4.53 16.51 -13.73
C ARG A 26 -5.78 17.01 -13.02
N ASP A 27 -5.62 17.36 -11.73
CA ASP A 27 -6.66 17.86 -10.82
C ASP A 27 -7.77 16.83 -10.48
N LYS A 28 -7.65 15.60 -11.02
CA LYS A 28 -8.48 14.44 -10.69
C LYS A 28 -7.65 13.36 -10.01
N ASP A 29 -6.70 12.77 -10.73
CA ASP A 29 -5.88 11.65 -10.26
C ASP A 29 -4.60 12.12 -9.58
N TYR A 30 -4.14 13.32 -9.92
CA TYR A 30 -2.98 13.97 -9.33
C TYR A 30 -3.06 15.50 -9.44
N VAL A 31 -2.27 16.16 -8.61
CA VAL A 31 -2.04 17.61 -8.69
C VAL A 31 -0.55 17.89 -8.88
N VAL A 32 -0.24 19.02 -9.54
CA VAL A 32 1.13 19.52 -9.67
C VAL A 32 1.35 20.65 -8.67
N LYS A 33 2.23 20.45 -7.69
CA LYS A 33 2.55 21.43 -6.66
C LYS A 33 4.05 21.45 -6.41
N ASN A 34 4.66 22.63 -6.39
CA ASN A 34 6.10 22.81 -6.17
C ASN A 34 6.99 21.99 -7.14
N ASN A 35 6.63 21.90 -8.41
CA ASN A 35 7.32 21.05 -9.40
C ASN A 35 7.34 19.56 -9.03
N GLU A 36 6.33 19.08 -8.35
CA GLU A 36 6.18 17.69 -7.92
C GLU A 36 4.77 17.21 -8.22
N ILE A 37 4.66 15.96 -8.67
CA ILE A 37 3.39 15.25 -8.85
C ILE A 37 2.96 14.68 -7.50
N ILE A 38 1.78 15.04 -7.04
CA ILE A 38 1.18 14.52 -5.81
C ILE A 38 -0.08 13.76 -6.19
N ILE A 39 -0.14 12.48 -5.84
CA ILE A 39 -1.28 11.61 -6.12
C ILE A 39 -2.49 12.07 -5.31
N VAL A 40 -3.65 12.06 -5.94
CA VAL A 40 -4.96 12.25 -5.29
C VAL A 40 -5.58 10.88 -5.09
N ASP A 41 -5.98 10.56 -3.87
CA ASP A 41 -6.69 9.33 -3.59
C ASP A 41 -8.10 9.38 -4.20
N GLU A 42 -8.42 8.41 -5.05
CA GLU A 42 -9.67 8.38 -5.81
C GLU A 42 -10.91 8.39 -4.92
N PHE A 43 -10.86 7.71 -3.76
CA PHE A 43 -12.00 7.54 -2.87
C PHE A 43 -12.14 8.69 -1.85
N THR A 44 -11.01 9.20 -1.35
CA THR A 44 -11.03 10.23 -0.31
C THR A 44 -10.70 11.61 -0.86
N GLY A 45 -10.14 11.70 -2.07
CA GLY A 45 -9.63 12.92 -2.68
C GLY A 45 -8.41 13.52 -1.94
N ARG A 46 -7.84 12.80 -0.99
CA ARG A 46 -6.71 13.27 -0.18
C ARG A 46 -5.42 13.27 -0.98
N LEU A 47 -4.62 14.32 -0.75
CA LEU A 47 -3.28 14.40 -1.32
C LEU A 47 -2.35 13.40 -0.63
N MET A 48 -1.78 12.49 -1.41
CA MET A 48 -0.90 11.43 -0.93
C MET A 48 0.57 11.84 -1.09
N PHE A 49 1.06 12.66 -0.17
CA PHE A 49 2.45 13.10 -0.17
C PHE A 49 3.43 11.93 -0.03
N GLY A 50 4.51 11.97 -0.81
CA GLY A 50 5.57 10.97 -0.78
C GLY A 50 5.20 9.62 -1.43
N ARG A 51 3.96 9.43 -1.91
CA ARG A 51 3.58 8.28 -2.71
C ARG A 51 3.87 8.50 -4.17
N ARG A 52 4.23 7.41 -4.85
CA ARG A 52 4.52 7.40 -6.29
C ARG A 52 3.91 6.15 -6.91
N TRP A 53 3.44 6.26 -8.15
CA TRP A 53 3.09 5.07 -8.93
C TRP A 53 4.37 4.31 -9.30
N SER A 54 4.30 2.99 -9.29
CA SER A 54 5.38 2.09 -9.68
C SER A 54 5.42 1.85 -11.20
N GLY A 55 6.44 1.11 -11.65
CA GLY A 55 6.52 0.64 -13.03
C GLY A 55 6.71 1.74 -14.07
N GLY A 56 7.31 2.87 -13.72
CA GLY A 56 7.58 3.96 -14.67
C GLY A 56 6.41 4.91 -14.93
N LEU A 57 5.19 4.61 -14.44
CA LEU A 57 4.01 5.46 -14.65
C LEU A 57 4.20 6.87 -14.06
N HIS A 58 4.77 6.97 -12.85
CA HIS A 58 4.97 8.27 -12.22
C HIS A 58 5.93 9.14 -13.03
N GLN A 59 7.01 8.57 -13.55
CA GLN A 59 7.95 9.25 -14.43
C GLN A 59 7.30 9.65 -15.76
N ALA A 60 6.41 8.83 -16.29
CA ALA A 60 5.65 9.17 -17.50
C ALA A 60 4.73 10.39 -17.27
N ILE A 61 4.12 10.49 -16.08
CA ILE A 61 3.30 11.64 -15.69
C ILE A 61 4.18 12.87 -15.42
N GLU A 62 5.34 12.71 -14.75
CA GLU A 62 6.34 13.77 -14.59
C GLU A 62 6.77 14.34 -15.96
N ALA A 63 7.02 13.48 -16.93
CA ALA A 63 7.35 13.88 -18.31
C ALA A 63 6.19 14.61 -18.99
N LYS A 64 4.95 14.09 -18.88
CA LYS A 64 3.74 14.73 -19.40
C LYS A 64 3.56 16.15 -18.88
N GLU A 65 3.74 16.36 -17.60
CA GLU A 65 3.57 17.66 -16.92
C GLU A 65 4.83 18.54 -16.99
N ARG A 66 5.90 18.07 -17.63
CA ARG A 66 7.19 18.78 -17.80
C ARG A 66 7.82 19.19 -16.46
N VAL A 67 7.62 18.39 -15.43
CA VAL A 67 8.32 18.53 -14.15
C VAL A 67 9.59 17.69 -14.15
N PRO A 68 10.57 17.94 -13.25
CA PRO A 68 11.79 17.13 -13.19
C PRO A 68 11.49 15.65 -12.96
N ILE A 69 11.98 14.78 -13.85
CA ILE A 69 11.84 13.34 -13.73
C ILE A 69 12.81 12.85 -12.64
N ARG A 70 12.27 12.24 -11.61
CA ARG A 70 13.05 11.69 -10.49
C ARG A 70 13.34 10.20 -10.72
N ALA A 71 14.47 9.74 -10.17
CA ALA A 71 14.81 8.32 -10.21
C ALA A 71 13.72 7.47 -9.54
N GLU A 72 13.52 6.27 -10.07
CA GLU A 72 12.61 5.29 -9.47
C GLU A 72 13.13 4.84 -8.11
N MET A 73 12.24 4.80 -7.12
CA MET A 73 12.58 4.26 -5.81
C MET A 73 12.48 2.74 -5.85
N LYS A 74 13.58 2.04 -5.57
CA LYS A 74 13.54 0.59 -5.40
C LYS A 74 12.74 0.23 -4.15
N THR A 75 11.76 -0.64 -4.33
CA THR A 75 11.02 -1.24 -3.22
C THR A 75 11.94 -2.19 -2.46
N VAL A 76 12.25 -1.86 -1.22
CA VAL A 76 13.14 -2.67 -0.37
C VAL A 76 12.38 -3.85 0.26
N ALA A 77 11.14 -3.62 0.67
CA ALA A 77 10.28 -4.64 1.27
C ALA A 77 8.81 -4.23 1.14
N THR A 78 7.94 -5.21 0.98
CA THR A 78 6.48 -5.05 0.97
C THR A 78 5.83 -6.09 1.85
N ILE A 79 4.66 -5.79 2.37
CA ILE A 79 3.76 -6.74 3.01
C ILE A 79 2.33 -6.26 2.82
N THR A 80 1.40 -7.15 2.54
CA THR A 80 -0.01 -6.80 2.52
C THR A 80 -0.51 -6.47 3.93
N ILE A 81 -1.51 -5.58 4.01
CA ILE A 81 -2.15 -5.23 5.29
C ILE A 81 -2.66 -6.49 5.99
N GLN A 82 -3.22 -7.43 5.23
CA GLN A 82 -3.75 -8.69 5.74
C GLN A 82 -2.65 -9.53 6.41
N ASN A 83 -1.54 -9.76 5.73
CA ASN A 83 -0.43 -10.53 6.28
C ASN A 83 0.30 -9.78 7.40
N PHE A 84 0.32 -8.44 7.36
CA PHE A 84 0.85 -7.64 8.46
C PHE A 84 0.06 -7.86 9.75
N PHE A 85 -1.28 -7.74 9.73
CA PHE A 85 -2.09 -7.95 10.92
C PHE A 85 -2.12 -9.40 11.40
N ARG A 86 -1.98 -10.38 10.51
CA ARG A 86 -1.83 -11.80 10.89
C ARG A 86 -0.59 -12.12 11.73
N LYS A 87 0.40 -11.21 11.77
CA LYS A 87 1.60 -11.36 12.61
C LYS A 87 1.34 -11.14 14.11
N TYR A 88 0.22 -10.51 14.47
CA TYR A 88 -0.13 -10.31 15.87
C TYR A 88 -0.73 -11.57 16.46
N LYS A 89 -0.22 -12.00 17.63
CA LYS A 89 -0.73 -13.17 18.36
C LYS A 89 -2.16 -12.96 18.89
N LYS A 90 -2.50 -11.72 19.25
CA LYS A 90 -3.83 -11.30 19.64
C LYS A 90 -4.25 -10.15 18.73
N LEU A 91 -5.32 -10.34 18.01
CA LEU A 91 -5.91 -9.36 17.12
C LEU A 91 -7.38 -9.18 17.46
N ALA A 92 -7.80 -7.96 17.67
CA ALA A 92 -9.19 -7.58 17.85
C ALA A 92 -9.43 -6.18 17.27
N GLY A 93 -10.67 -5.86 16.95
CA GLY A 93 -11.05 -4.56 16.44
C GLY A 93 -12.46 -4.19 16.86
N MET A 94 -12.80 -2.90 16.77
CA MET A 94 -14.15 -2.40 17.05
C MET A 94 -14.58 -1.48 15.91
N THR A 95 -15.80 -1.69 15.44
CA THR A 95 -16.46 -0.83 14.46
C THR A 95 -17.97 -1.02 14.53
N GLY A 96 -18.73 0.00 14.18
CA GLY A 96 -20.20 -0.09 14.09
C GLY A 96 -20.69 -0.81 12.83
N THR A 97 -19.83 -1.24 11.93
CA THR A 97 -20.20 -1.74 10.59
C THR A 97 -19.55 -3.06 10.18
N ALA A 98 -18.95 -3.81 11.11
CA ALA A 98 -18.25 -5.05 10.80
C ALA A 98 -19.17 -6.20 10.37
N TYR A 99 -20.40 -6.23 10.84
CA TYR A 99 -21.29 -7.38 10.68
C TYR A 99 -21.56 -7.74 9.21
N THR A 100 -21.67 -6.75 8.34
CA THR A 100 -21.87 -6.95 6.90
C THR A 100 -20.67 -7.63 6.20
N SER A 101 -19.50 -7.62 6.83
CA SER A 101 -18.25 -8.22 6.32
C SER A 101 -17.78 -9.38 7.20
N ARG A 102 -18.66 -10.01 7.98
CA ARG A 102 -18.32 -11.08 8.93
C ARG A 102 -17.58 -12.24 8.27
N GLU A 103 -18.03 -12.67 7.10
CA GLU A 103 -17.42 -13.78 6.36
C GLU A 103 -16.00 -13.46 5.91
N GLU A 104 -15.75 -12.23 5.49
CA GLU A 104 -14.40 -11.76 5.13
C GLU A 104 -13.47 -11.72 6.35
N PHE A 105 -13.93 -11.23 7.50
CA PHE A 105 -13.14 -11.24 8.74
C PHE A 105 -12.78 -12.66 9.17
N LEU A 106 -13.71 -13.60 9.06
CA LEU A 106 -13.45 -14.99 9.36
C LEU A 106 -12.46 -15.61 8.37
N ALA A 107 -12.66 -15.44 7.07
CA ALA A 107 -11.82 -16.03 6.02
C ALA A 107 -10.40 -15.46 6.01
N VAL A 108 -10.24 -14.16 6.26
CA VAL A 108 -8.94 -13.48 6.15
C VAL A 108 -8.16 -13.53 7.46
N TYR A 109 -8.80 -13.24 8.59
CA TYR A 109 -8.13 -13.04 9.88
C TYR A 109 -8.48 -14.11 10.93
N ASN A 110 -9.37 -15.03 10.62
CA ASN A 110 -9.95 -15.98 11.56
C ASN A 110 -10.58 -15.29 12.78
N LEU A 111 -11.24 -14.15 12.53
CA LEU A 111 -11.93 -13.36 13.55
C LEU A 111 -13.44 -13.49 13.36
N ASP A 112 -14.15 -13.83 14.43
CA ASP A 112 -15.60 -13.75 14.46
C ASP A 112 -16.07 -12.34 14.83
N VAL A 113 -17.26 -11.97 14.36
CA VAL A 113 -17.87 -10.67 14.63
C VAL A 113 -18.99 -10.83 15.64
N VAL A 114 -18.79 -10.22 16.81
CA VAL A 114 -19.77 -10.21 17.90
C VAL A 114 -20.51 -8.88 17.91
N VAL A 115 -21.83 -8.91 17.84
CA VAL A 115 -22.68 -7.72 17.92
C VAL A 115 -22.91 -7.38 19.38
N ILE A 116 -22.42 -6.22 19.82
CA ILE A 116 -22.65 -5.68 21.15
C ILE A 116 -23.83 -4.73 21.10
N PRO A 117 -24.86 -4.90 21.94
CA PRO A 117 -26.02 -4.02 21.94
C PRO A 117 -25.61 -2.59 22.32
N PRO A 118 -26.30 -1.55 21.76
CA PRO A 118 -25.99 -0.16 22.06
C PRO A 118 -26.32 0.18 23.51
N ASN A 119 -25.58 1.14 24.09
CA ASN A 119 -25.81 1.64 25.46
C ASN A 119 -27.20 2.26 25.65
N LYS A 120 -27.66 3.00 24.63
CA LYS A 120 -29.03 3.57 24.59
C LYS A 120 -29.74 3.09 23.33
N PRO A 121 -31.05 2.86 23.37
CA PRO A 121 -31.82 2.51 22.18
C PRO A 121 -31.61 3.51 21.05
N CYS A 122 -31.45 3.02 19.84
CA CYS A 122 -31.31 3.87 18.66
C CYS A 122 -32.70 4.46 18.31
N GLN A 123 -32.80 5.79 18.31
CA GLN A 123 -34.03 6.52 17.92
C GLN A 123 -33.98 7.02 16.48
N ARG A 124 -32.92 6.67 15.73
CA ARG A 124 -32.76 7.07 14.33
C ARG A 124 -33.83 6.38 13.46
N VAL A 125 -34.42 7.16 12.56
CA VAL A 125 -35.36 6.68 11.54
C VAL A 125 -34.62 6.64 10.20
N ASP A 126 -34.49 5.45 9.62
CA ASP A 126 -33.92 5.27 8.29
C ASP A 126 -35.06 5.18 7.26
N HIS A 127 -35.29 6.27 6.51
CA HIS A 127 -36.34 6.33 5.49
C HIS A 127 -36.00 5.46 4.28
N PRO A 128 -37.02 4.97 3.57
CA PRO A 128 -36.81 4.29 2.28
C PRO A 128 -36.07 5.17 1.28
N ASP A 129 -35.33 4.51 0.40
CA ASP A 129 -34.61 5.20 -0.67
C ASP A 129 -35.59 5.85 -1.65
N LYS A 130 -35.30 7.08 -2.08
CA LYS A 130 -35.97 7.74 -3.20
C LYS A 130 -35.19 7.49 -4.47
N ILE A 131 -35.82 6.79 -5.42
CA ILE A 131 -35.16 6.34 -6.65
C ILE A 131 -35.73 7.14 -7.82
N PHE A 132 -34.86 7.69 -8.64
CA PHE A 132 -35.19 8.52 -9.79
C PHE A 132 -34.68 7.88 -11.08
N ALA A 133 -35.39 8.13 -12.18
CA ALA A 133 -35.00 7.62 -13.49
C ALA A 133 -33.69 8.28 -13.97
N THR A 134 -33.52 9.57 -13.72
CA THR A 134 -32.38 10.36 -14.17
C THR A 134 -31.62 11.00 -13.01
N GLU A 135 -30.32 11.26 -13.24
CA GLU A 135 -29.47 11.96 -12.28
C GLU A 135 -29.96 13.41 -12.04
N GLU A 136 -30.49 14.07 -13.09
CA GLU A 136 -31.01 15.44 -12.99
C GLU A 136 -32.21 15.54 -12.04
N ALA A 137 -33.17 14.62 -12.17
CA ALA A 137 -34.34 14.56 -11.27
C ALA A 137 -33.91 14.29 -9.83
N LYS A 138 -32.95 13.40 -9.61
CA LYS A 138 -32.34 13.13 -8.31
C LYS A 138 -31.78 14.41 -7.68
N TRP A 139 -30.94 15.15 -8.40
CA TRP A 139 -30.33 16.36 -7.86
C TRP A 139 -31.34 17.46 -7.53
N LYS A 140 -32.37 17.64 -8.37
CA LYS A 140 -33.49 18.56 -8.07
C LYS A 140 -34.17 18.17 -6.76
N ALA A 141 -34.49 16.89 -6.58
CA ALA A 141 -35.14 16.40 -5.37
C ALA A 141 -34.27 16.54 -4.12
N VAL A 142 -32.96 16.32 -4.23
CA VAL A 142 -31.99 16.54 -3.14
C VAL A 142 -31.98 18.01 -2.73
N VAL A 143 -31.91 18.95 -3.68
CA VAL A 143 -31.89 20.39 -3.39
C VAL A 143 -33.22 20.84 -2.75
N GLU A 144 -34.37 20.35 -3.26
CA GLU A 144 -35.67 20.64 -2.67
C GLU A 144 -35.77 20.13 -1.22
N LYS A 145 -35.29 18.91 -0.96
CA LYS A 145 -35.30 18.36 0.41
C LYS A 145 -34.40 19.17 1.36
N ILE A 146 -33.23 19.59 0.90
CA ILE A 146 -32.33 20.45 1.68
C ILE A 146 -33.01 21.80 1.96
N LYS A 147 -33.68 22.40 0.97
CA LYS A 147 -34.40 23.66 1.11
C LYS A 147 -35.53 23.58 2.14
N GLU A 148 -36.33 22.50 2.08
CA GLU A 148 -37.38 22.20 3.07
C GLU A 148 -36.81 22.16 4.49
N LEU A 149 -35.74 21.39 4.71
CA LEU A 149 -35.08 21.22 6.01
C LEU A 149 -34.42 22.53 6.50
N TYR A 150 -33.83 23.29 5.57
CA TYR A 150 -33.26 24.60 5.89
C TYR A 150 -34.29 25.63 6.36
N GLN A 151 -35.49 25.64 5.78
CA GLN A 151 -36.57 26.53 6.18
C GLN A 151 -37.01 26.32 7.64
N ILE A 152 -37.01 25.07 8.11
CA ILE A 152 -37.28 24.72 9.50
C ILE A 152 -36.05 24.78 10.40
N LYS A 153 -34.89 25.20 9.85
CA LYS A 153 -33.56 25.26 10.52
C LYS A 153 -33.08 23.92 11.07
N ARG A 154 -33.49 22.81 10.48
CA ARG A 154 -32.96 21.49 10.82
C ARG A 154 -31.57 21.30 10.27
N PRO A 155 -30.56 20.81 11.03
CA PRO A 155 -29.24 20.55 10.50
C PRO A 155 -29.24 19.37 9.51
N VAL A 156 -28.48 19.52 8.40
CA VAL A 156 -28.40 18.51 7.35
C VAL A 156 -26.93 18.19 7.03
N LEU A 157 -26.64 16.91 7.00
CA LEU A 157 -25.37 16.39 6.47
C LEU A 157 -25.64 15.66 5.17
N VAL A 158 -25.01 16.10 4.08
CA VAL A 158 -25.13 15.46 2.78
C VAL A 158 -23.85 14.72 2.45
N GLY A 159 -23.94 13.41 2.25
CA GLY A 159 -22.85 12.55 1.81
C GLY A 159 -22.85 12.37 0.29
N THR A 160 -21.72 12.67 -0.37
CA THR A 160 -21.51 12.44 -1.79
C THR A 160 -20.38 11.43 -2.00
N THR A 161 -20.39 10.73 -3.14
CA THR A 161 -19.42 9.67 -3.44
C THR A 161 -18.10 10.21 -3.99
N SER A 162 -18.09 11.40 -4.60
CA SER A 162 -16.88 12.01 -5.19
C SER A 162 -16.83 13.52 -4.93
N ILE A 163 -15.62 14.09 -5.11
CA ILE A 163 -15.40 15.54 -5.02
C ILE A 163 -16.19 16.29 -6.10
N GLU A 164 -16.23 15.76 -7.31
CA GLU A 164 -16.96 16.34 -8.43
C GLU A 164 -18.45 16.50 -8.11
N LYS A 165 -19.07 15.44 -7.58
CA LYS A 165 -20.47 15.45 -7.15
C LYS A 165 -20.72 16.40 -5.97
N ASN A 166 -19.71 16.52 -5.09
CA ASN A 166 -19.76 17.48 -3.98
C ASN A 166 -19.75 18.92 -4.50
N GLU A 167 -18.87 19.25 -5.43
CA GLU A 167 -18.78 20.58 -6.05
C GLU A 167 -20.05 20.91 -6.87
N LYS A 168 -20.56 19.95 -7.66
CA LYS A 168 -21.82 20.06 -8.41
C LYS A 168 -23.00 20.42 -7.50
N LEU A 169 -23.17 19.68 -6.40
CA LEU A 169 -24.23 19.99 -5.45
C LEU A 169 -24.05 21.35 -4.80
N SER A 170 -22.82 21.72 -4.44
CA SER A 170 -22.52 23.04 -3.89
C SER A 170 -22.91 24.17 -4.82
N GLU A 171 -22.63 24.07 -6.11
CA GLU A 171 -23.06 25.07 -7.11
C GLU A 171 -24.58 25.18 -7.18
N MET A 172 -25.28 24.05 -7.15
CA MET A 172 -26.75 24.04 -7.15
C MET A 172 -27.33 24.69 -5.89
N LEU A 173 -26.75 24.43 -4.72
CA LEU A 173 -27.18 25.07 -3.46
C LEU A 173 -26.92 26.58 -3.46
N LYS A 174 -25.77 27.03 -3.97
CA LYS A 174 -25.46 28.47 -4.16
C LYS A 174 -26.46 29.17 -5.07
N LYS A 175 -26.80 28.54 -6.22
CA LYS A 175 -27.83 29.08 -7.14
C LYS A 175 -29.20 29.20 -6.48
N ASN A 176 -29.51 28.37 -5.50
CA ASN A 176 -30.77 28.42 -4.72
C ASN A 176 -30.66 29.26 -3.45
N GLY A 177 -29.54 29.97 -3.22
CA GLY A 177 -29.37 30.85 -2.06
C GLY A 177 -29.29 30.13 -0.71
N ILE A 178 -28.90 28.85 -0.69
CA ILE A 178 -28.77 28.03 0.52
C ILE A 178 -27.32 28.09 1.01
N PRO A 179 -27.06 28.73 2.18
CA PRO A 179 -25.74 28.76 2.77
C PRO A 179 -25.33 27.36 3.25
N HIS A 180 -24.12 26.92 2.95
CA HIS A 180 -23.63 25.60 3.32
C HIS A 180 -22.11 25.57 3.43
N ASN A 181 -21.61 24.61 4.18
CA ASN A 181 -20.19 24.29 4.26
C ASN A 181 -19.87 23.11 3.36
N ILE A 182 -18.68 23.15 2.75
CA ILE A 182 -18.16 22.06 1.92
C ILE A 182 -16.98 21.42 2.62
N LEU A 183 -17.04 20.10 2.72
CA LEU A 183 -15.95 19.25 3.18
C LEU A 183 -15.49 18.35 2.07
N ASN A 184 -14.34 18.67 1.54
CA ASN A 184 -13.61 17.81 0.60
C ASN A 184 -12.13 17.83 0.97
N ALA A 185 -11.39 16.88 0.45
CA ALA A 185 -9.97 16.73 0.78
C ALA A 185 -9.06 17.92 0.38
N LYS A 186 -9.57 18.90 -0.34
CA LYS A 186 -8.85 20.14 -0.65
C LYS A 186 -8.65 21.01 0.60
N ASN A 187 -9.53 20.89 1.63
CA ASN A 187 -9.56 21.73 2.83
C ASN A 187 -9.26 20.93 4.12
N HIS A 188 -8.29 20.07 4.09
CA HIS A 188 -8.02 19.04 5.10
C HIS A 188 -7.74 19.57 6.52
N GLU A 189 -7.10 20.73 6.67
CA GLU A 189 -6.72 21.27 7.98
C GLU A 189 -7.92 21.77 8.81
N GLU A 190 -9.02 22.17 8.15
CA GLU A 190 -10.23 22.67 8.80
C GLU A 190 -11.37 21.63 8.89
N GLU A 191 -11.20 20.49 8.24
CA GLU A 191 -12.20 19.43 8.12
C GLU A 191 -12.83 19.06 9.48
N GLY A 192 -11.97 18.81 10.48
CA GLY A 192 -12.41 18.43 11.81
C GLY A 192 -13.24 19.51 12.52
N LYS A 193 -12.92 20.77 12.31
CA LYS A 193 -13.64 21.91 12.91
C LYS A 193 -15.01 22.11 12.26
N ILE A 194 -15.08 22.00 10.94
CA ILE A 194 -16.32 22.18 10.18
C ILE A 194 -17.31 21.05 10.49
N ILE A 195 -16.86 19.79 10.46
CA ILE A 195 -17.75 18.65 10.72
C ILE A 195 -18.28 18.64 12.16
N ALA A 196 -17.46 19.08 13.13
CA ALA A 196 -17.90 19.22 14.52
C ALA A 196 -19.05 20.24 14.70
N GLN A 197 -19.22 21.17 13.76
CA GLN A 197 -20.30 22.14 13.74
C GLN A 197 -21.52 21.67 12.92
N ALA A 198 -21.47 20.52 12.27
CA ALA A 198 -22.57 20.04 11.42
C ALA A 198 -23.88 19.76 12.17
N GLY A 199 -23.82 19.65 13.51
CA GLY A 199 -24.99 19.50 14.38
C GLY A 199 -25.63 20.80 14.86
N LYS A 200 -25.15 21.97 14.42
CA LYS A 200 -25.74 23.27 14.79
C LYS A 200 -27.07 23.51 14.10
N LEU A 201 -27.93 24.31 14.74
CA LEU A 201 -29.23 24.67 14.22
C LEU A 201 -29.10 25.35 12.84
N GLY A 202 -29.79 24.82 11.84
CA GLY A 202 -29.80 25.34 10.46
C GLY A 202 -28.53 25.12 9.66
N GLN A 203 -27.56 24.38 10.17
CA GLN A 203 -26.31 24.11 9.49
C GLN A 203 -26.48 23.09 8.36
N ILE A 204 -26.07 23.45 7.13
CA ILE A 204 -25.99 22.53 6.00
C ILE A 204 -24.52 22.21 5.75
N THR A 205 -24.18 20.94 5.70
CA THR A 205 -22.81 20.47 5.45
C THR A 205 -22.82 19.45 4.31
N VAL A 206 -22.10 19.73 3.25
CA VAL A 206 -21.91 18.81 2.12
C VAL A 206 -20.51 18.20 2.24
N ALA A 207 -20.43 16.89 2.35
CA ALA A 207 -19.18 16.19 2.60
C ALA A 207 -19.02 15.00 1.66
N THR A 208 -17.80 14.66 1.28
CA THR A 208 -17.53 13.33 0.74
C THR A 208 -17.67 12.31 1.87
N ASN A 209 -18.01 11.07 1.54
CA ASN A 209 -18.36 10.02 2.51
C ASN A 209 -17.29 9.77 3.60
N MET A 210 -16.03 10.03 3.30
CA MET A 210 -14.90 9.81 4.22
C MET A 210 -14.50 11.07 5.00
N ALA A 211 -15.03 12.24 4.61
CA ALA A 211 -14.73 13.49 5.30
C ALA A 211 -15.27 13.47 6.74
N GLY A 212 -14.46 13.95 7.68
CA GLY A 212 -14.82 13.98 9.10
C GLY A 212 -14.83 12.62 9.80
N ARG A 213 -14.20 11.59 9.24
CA ARG A 213 -14.05 10.29 9.92
C ARG A 213 -13.25 10.46 11.22
N GLY A 214 -13.78 9.91 12.33
CA GLY A 214 -13.17 10.04 13.67
C GLY A 214 -13.60 11.28 14.44
N VAL A 215 -14.36 12.19 13.82
CA VAL A 215 -14.95 13.36 14.53
C VAL A 215 -16.40 13.08 14.85
N ASP A 216 -16.80 13.36 16.08
CA ASP A 216 -18.18 13.24 16.52
C ASP A 216 -18.99 14.48 16.13
N ILE A 217 -20.25 14.27 15.70
CA ILE A 217 -21.21 15.35 15.43
C ILE A 217 -22.13 15.45 16.63
N ILE A 218 -21.98 16.54 17.39
CA ILE A 218 -22.76 16.80 18.59
C ILE A 218 -23.87 17.77 18.22
N LEU A 219 -25.10 17.47 18.65
CA LEU A 219 -26.23 18.38 18.45
C LEU A 219 -26.00 19.67 19.24
N GLY A 220 -26.21 20.82 18.59
CA GLY A 220 -25.87 22.14 19.14
C GLY A 220 -24.43 22.58 18.84
N GLY A 221 -23.63 21.76 18.14
CA GLY A 221 -22.26 22.08 17.72
C GLY A 221 -21.16 21.71 18.72
N ASN A 222 -19.96 22.23 18.52
CA ASN A 222 -18.83 22.01 19.42
C ASN A 222 -18.07 23.34 19.67
N PRO A 223 -18.03 23.88 20.91
CA PRO A 223 -18.69 23.35 22.11
C PRO A 223 -20.22 23.33 22.00
N PRO A 224 -20.90 22.35 22.62
CA PRO A 224 -22.34 22.21 22.49
C PRO A 224 -23.09 23.37 23.21
N ASP A 225 -24.03 23.98 22.50
CA ASP A 225 -25.02 24.89 23.12
C ASP A 225 -26.22 24.05 23.53
N PRO A 226 -26.54 23.95 24.84
CA PRO A 226 -27.67 23.15 25.33
C PRO A 226 -29.03 23.58 24.77
N TYR A 227 -29.24 24.88 24.57
CA TYR A 227 -30.48 25.42 24.03
C TYR A 227 -30.64 25.07 22.53
N GLU A 228 -29.58 25.23 21.73
CA GLU A 228 -29.61 24.80 20.34
C GLU A 228 -29.74 23.28 20.22
N ALA A 229 -29.07 22.52 21.08
CA ALA A 229 -29.13 21.06 21.09
C ALA A 229 -30.56 20.56 21.31
N GLU A 230 -31.32 21.16 22.29
CA GLU A 230 -32.68 20.77 22.56
C GLU A 230 -33.61 21.10 21.39
N LYS A 231 -33.47 22.29 20.81
CA LYS A 231 -34.23 22.68 19.61
C LYS A 231 -33.95 21.72 18.42
N VAL A 232 -32.71 21.33 18.21
CA VAL A 232 -32.36 20.38 17.15
C VAL A 232 -33.00 19.01 17.43
N LYS A 233 -33.07 18.57 18.69
CA LYS A 233 -33.77 17.32 19.07
C LYS A 233 -35.26 17.40 18.81
N GLU A 234 -35.92 18.53 19.15
CA GLU A 234 -37.33 18.77 18.86
C GLU A 234 -37.63 18.72 17.35
N LEU A 235 -36.68 19.15 16.49
CA LEU A 235 -36.77 19.07 15.03
C LEU A 235 -36.49 17.67 14.47
N GLY A 236 -36.25 16.67 15.33
CA GLY A 236 -35.92 15.30 14.92
C GLY A 236 -34.45 15.03 14.75
N GLY A 237 -33.55 15.87 15.28
CA GLY A 237 -32.11 15.68 15.24
C GLY A 237 -31.46 15.95 13.88
N LEU A 238 -30.24 15.45 13.69
CA LEU A 238 -29.51 15.58 12.43
C LEU A 238 -30.19 14.77 11.31
N PHE A 239 -30.41 15.40 10.15
CA PHE A 239 -30.85 14.72 8.95
C PHE A 239 -29.67 14.40 8.06
N VAL A 240 -29.50 13.11 7.67
CA VAL A 240 -28.42 12.66 6.80
C VAL A 240 -28.99 12.28 5.43
N ILE A 241 -28.45 12.90 4.39
CA ILE A 241 -28.79 12.61 2.99
C ILE A 241 -27.63 11.88 2.34
N GLY A 242 -27.88 10.68 1.80
CA GLY A 242 -26.96 10.03 0.86
C GLY A 242 -27.39 10.34 -0.57
N THR A 243 -26.47 10.79 -1.42
CA THR A 243 -26.80 11.12 -2.82
C THR A 243 -26.66 9.94 -3.76
N GLU A 244 -26.12 8.84 -3.27
CA GLU A 244 -25.96 7.56 -4.00
C GLU A 244 -25.74 6.42 -2.99
N ARG A 245 -25.93 5.18 -3.44
CA ARG A 245 -25.45 4.01 -2.72
C ARG A 245 -23.97 3.78 -3.05
N HIS A 246 -23.20 3.45 -2.03
CA HIS A 246 -21.79 3.11 -2.18
C HIS A 246 -21.61 1.65 -2.64
N GLU A 247 -20.44 1.32 -3.08
CA GLU A 247 -20.07 -0.05 -3.48
C GLU A 247 -20.19 -1.07 -2.32
N ALA A 248 -20.13 -0.60 -1.08
CA ALA A 248 -20.24 -1.46 0.09
C ALA A 248 -21.25 -0.92 1.10
N ARG A 249 -22.16 -1.78 1.55
CA ARG A 249 -23.20 -1.46 2.57
C ARG A 249 -22.61 -0.89 3.86
N ARG A 250 -21.40 -1.31 4.23
CA ARG A 250 -20.71 -0.77 5.41
C ARG A 250 -20.47 0.74 5.32
N ILE A 251 -20.24 1.27 4.12
CA ILE A 251 -20.02 2.72 3.91
C ILE A 251 -21.34 3.48 4.06
N ASP A 252 -22.41 2.96 3.49
CA ASP A 252 -23.77 3.52 3.70
C ASP A 252 -24.12 3.54 5.20
N ASN A 253 -23.83 2.46 5.92
CA ASN A 253 -24.06 2.37 7.35
C ASN A 253 -23.17 3.34 8.15
N GLN A 254 -21.95 3.62 7.72
CA GLN A 254 -21.09 4.65 8.31
C GLN A 254 -21.67 6.05 8.11
N LEU A 255 -22.25 6.34 6.94
CA LEU A 255 -22.93 7.61 6.68
C LEU A 255 -24.20 7.73 7.53
N ARG A 256 -25.06 6.72 7.54
CA ARG A 256 -26.26 6.66 8.40
C ARG A 256 -25.90 6.83 9.88
N GLY A 257 -24.80 6.20 10.31
CA GLY A 257 -24.30 6.27 11.69
C GLY A 257 -23.77 7.66 12.12
N ARG A 258 -23.81 8.67 11.25
CA ARG A 258 -23.54 10.04 11.63
C ARG A 258 -24.70 10.67 12.41
N ALA A 259 -25.93 10.18 12.24
CA ALA A 259 -27.13 10.59 12.97
C ALA A 259 -27.57 9.56 14.02
N GLY A 260 -28.35 9.97 15.00
CA GLY A 260 -28.94 9.09 16.00
C GLY A 260 -27.94 8.47 16.96
N ARG A 261 -26.95 9.23 17.40
CA ARG A 261 -25.92 8.78 18.33
C ARG A 261 -26.35 8.89 19.77
N GLN A 262 -25.95 7.94 20.62
CA GLN A 262 -26.20 7.95 22.09
C GLN A 262 -27.65 8.18 22.48
N GLY A 263 -28.61 7.68 21.67
CA GLY A 263 -30.02 7.82 21.90
C GLY A 263 -30.63 9.16 21.48
N ASP A 264 -29.86 10.02 20.78
CA ASP A 264 -30.40 11.22 20.16
C ASP A 264 -31.30 10.86 18.96
N PRO A 265 -32.33 11.67 18.66
CA PRO A 265 -33.09 11.51 17.43
C PRO A 265 -32.24 11.82 16.20
N GLY A 266 -32.62 11.28 15.07
CA GLY A 266 -31.96 11.50 13.77
C GLY A 266 -32.69 10.81 12.66
N GLU A 267 -32.50 11.27 11.43
CA GLU A 267 -33.14 10.65 10.27
C GLU A 267 -32.12 10.52 9.13
N THR A 268 -32.32 9.49 8.30
CA THR A 268 -31.48 9.28 7.11
C THR A 268 -32.34 8.94 5.90
N GLN A 269 -31.94 9.43 4.73
CA GLN A 269 -32.58 9.09 3.46
C GLN A 269 -31.56 9.07 2.32
N PHE A 270 -31.63 8.09 1.45
CA PHE A 270 -30.83 8.04 0.23
C PHE A 270 -31.66 8.46 -0.97
N PHE A 271 -31.02 9.22 -1.86
CA PHE A 271 -31.54 9.65 -3.14
C PHE A 271 -30.67 9.02 -4.23
N ILE A 272 -31.27 8.18 -5.06
CA ILE A 272 -30.55 7.31 -5.98
C ILE A 272 -31.07 7.56 -7.38
N SER A 273 -30.18 7.54 -8.38
CA SER A 273 -30.56 7.53 -9.79
C SER A 273 -30.23 6.16 -10.42
N LEU A 274 -31.02 5.77 -11.38
CA LEU A 274 -30.74 4.58 -12.19
C LEU A 274 -29.51 4.76 -13.11
N GLU A 275 -29.07 6.01 -13.29
CA GLU A 275 -27.86 6.39 -14.00
C GLU A 275 -26.61 6.35 -13.10
N ASP A 276 -26.76 6.20 -11.76
CA ASP A 276 -25.64 6.09 -10.84
C ASP A 276 -24.75 4.88 -11.19
N ASP A 277 -23.43 5.03 -11.04
CA ASP A 277 -22.44 4.05 -11.50
C ASP A 277 -22.70 2.62 -10.99
N LEU A 278 -23.09 2.48 -9.72
CA LEU A 278 -23.43 1.18 -9.14
C LEU A 278 -24.51 0.46 -9.93
N LEU A 279 -25.57 1.18 -10.29
CA LEU A 279 -26.72 0.61 -10.99
C LEU A 279 -26.47 0.47 -12.48
N ARG A 280 -25.73 1.39 -13.08
CA ARG A 280 -25.33 1.35 -14.48
C ARG A 280 -24.46 0.14 -14.79
N ILE A 281 -23.51 -0.19 -13.90
CA ILE A 281 -22.54 -1.28 -14.10
C ILE A 281 -23.12 -2.64 -13.66
N PHE A 282 -23.77 -2.70 -12.50
CA PHE A 282 -24.17 -3.95 -11.84
C PHE A 282 -25.69 -4.19 -11.81
N GLY A 283 -26.51 -3.17 -12.05
CA GLY A 283 -27.98 -3.27 -12.08
C GLY A 283 -28.54 -3.89 -13.35
N GLY A 284 -27.83 -3.72 -14.45
CA GLY A 284 -28.07 -4.40 -15.72
C GLY A 284 -29.47 -4.24 -16.32
N GLU A 285 -29.80 -5.18 -17.23
CA GLU A 285 -31.07 -5.21 -17.98
C GLU A 285 -32.31 -5.35 -17.10
N LYS A 286 -32.22 -5.93 -15.91
CA LYS A 286 -33.36 -6.10 -15.00
C LYS A 286 -34.00 -4.76 -14.63
N ILE A 287 -33.19 -3.73 -14.39
CA ILE A 287 -33.68 -2.39 -14.04
C ILE A 287 -34.38 -1.76 -15.25
N LYS A 288 -33.77 -1.87 -16.46
CA LYS A 288 -34.42 -1.35 -17.69
C LYS A 288 -35.78 -1.98 -17.92
N GLN A 289 -35.92 -3.29 -17.78
CA GLN A 289 -37.19 -3.99 -17.92
C GLN A 289 -38.23 -3.57 -16.88
N ILE A 290 -37.82 -3.26 -15.66
CA ILE A 290 -38.73 -2.77 -14.61
C ILE A 290 -39.23 -1.36 -14.94
N ILE A 291 -38.36 -0.49 -15.43
CA ILE A 291 -38.71 0.89 -15.82
C ILE A 291 -39.66 0.91 -16.98
N GLU A 292 -39.37 0.12 -18.04
CA GLU A 292 -40.21 0.00 -19.24
C GLU A 292 -41.62 -0.51 -18.93
N LYS A 293 -41.72 -1.45 -17.97
CA LYS A 293 -43.03 -2.01 -17.55
C LYS A 293 -43.86 -1.09 -16.66
N LEU A 294 -43.24 -0.19 -15.94
CA LEU A 294 -43.88 0.60 -14.89
C LEU A 294 -44.30 2.01 -15.37
N ASN A 295 -43.91 2.45 -16.57
CA ASN A 295 -44.31 3.73 -17.20
C ASN A 295 -44.21 4.95 -16.27
N PHE A 296 -43.08 5.08 -15.51
CA PHE A 296 -42.89 6.17 -14.56
C PHE A 296 -42.62 7.52 -15.21
N SER A 297 -43.17 8.57 -14.62
CA SER A 297 -42.76 9.94 -14.95
C SER A 297 -41.31 10.19 -14.51
N PRO A 298 -40.44 10.78 -15.35
CA PRO A 298 -39.04 11.00 -15.05
C PRO A 298 -38.76 11.76 -13.76
N ASP A 299 -39.66 12.67 -13.37
CA ASP A 299 -39.48 13.58 -12.23
C ASP A 299 -40.07 13.04 -10.90
N GLN A 300 -40.77 11.91 -10.93
CA GLN A 300 -41.35 11.33 -9.70
C GLN A 300 -40.46 10.23 -9.12
N PRO A 301 -40.33 10.17 -7.77
CA PRO A 301 -39.59 9.09 -7.14
C PRO A 301 -40.30 7.75 -7.32
N ILE A 302 -39.54 6.73 -7.64
CA ILE A 302 -39.98 5.36 -7.77
C ILE A 302 -39.93 4.73 -6.37
N GLU A 303 -41.07 4.56 -5.73
CA GLU A 303 -41.20 3.88 -4.44
C GLU A 303 -41.68 2.46 -4.67
N HIS A 304 -40.80 1.55 -5.07
CA HIS A 304 -41.17 0.16 -5.31
C HIS A 304 -40.19 -0.82 -4.69
N GLN A 305 -40.68 -1.72 -3.85
CA GLN A 305 -39.85 -2.69 -3.10
C GLN A 305 -38.94 -3.55 -4.00
N LEU A 306 -39.39 -3.85 -5.24
CA LEU A 306 -38.57 -4.61 -6.20
C LEU A 306 -37.31 -3.87 -6.62
N VAL A 307 -37.38 -2.54 -6.76
CA VAL A 307 -36.21 -1.74 -7.16
C VAL A 307 -35.20 -1.67 -6.00
N SER A 308 -35.67 -1.50 -4.77
CA SER A 308 -34.79 -1.56 -3.59
C SER A 308 -34.04 -2.90 -3.47
N LYS A 309 -34.72 -4.02 -3.75
CA LYS A 309 -34.07 -5.34 -3.77
C LYS A 309 -33.00 -5.45 -4.86
N VAL A 310 -33.24 -4.90 -6.04
CA VAL A 310 -32.25 -4.93 -7.13
C VAL A 310 -31.01 -4.11 -6.75
N ILE A 311 -31.19 -3.00 -6.05
CA ILE A 311 -30.06 -2.20 -5.55
C ILE A 311 -29.24 -2.98 -4.51
N GLU A 312 -29.90 -3.65 -3.57
CA GLU A 312 -29.24 -4.51 -2.59
C GLU A 312 -28.50 -5.68 -3.24
N GLU A 313 -29.10 -6.31 -4.26
CA GLU A 313 -28.45 -7.36 -5.05
C GLU A 313 -27.23 -6.83 -5.83
N ALA A 314 -27.32 -5.61 -6.39
CA ALA A 314 -26.20 -4.98 -7.07
C ALA A 314 -25.04 -4.71 -6.09
N GLN A 315 -25.32 -4.13 -4.92
CA GLN A 315 -24.30 -3.94 -3.88
C GLN A 315 -23.67 -5.27 -3.43
N ALA A 316 -24.47 -6.30 -3.20
CA ALA A 316 -23.96 -7.61 -2.81
C ALA A 316 -23.04 -8.23 -3.87
N LYS A 317 -23.34 -8.04 -5.17
CA LYS A 317 -22.47 -8.47 -6.27
C LYS A 317 -21.15 -7.74 -6.28
N VAL A 318 -21.16 -6.41 -6.09
CA VAL A 318 -19.93 -5.60 -6.03
C VAL A 318 -19.09 -5.99 -4.82
N GLU A 319 -19.72 -6.13 -3.65
CA GLU A 319 -19.03 -6.58 -2.43
C GLU A 319 -18.37 -7.95 -2.65
N GLY A 320 -19.09 -8.91 -3.28
CA GLY A 320 -18.57 -10.23 -3.61
C GLY A 320 -17.40 -10.15 -4.60
N TYR A 321 -17.54 -9.40 -5.68
CA TYR A 321 -16.47 -9.20 -6.65
C TYR A 321 -15.21 -8.59 -6.03
N ASN A 322 -15.37 -7.54 -5.23
CA ASN A 322 -14.27 -6.91 -4.53
C ASN A 322 -13.63 -7.83 -3.49
N PHE A 323 -14.43 -8.68 -2.83
CA PHE A 323 -13.92 -9.71 -1.91
C PHE A 323 -13.07 -10.75 -2.66
N ASP A 324 -13.56 -11.23 -3.81
CA ASP A 324 -12.82 -12.21 -4.62
C ASP A 324 -11.50 -11.65 -5.13
N ILE A 325 -11.47 -10.38 -5.56
CA ILE A 325 -10.21 -9.70 -5.94
C ILE A 325 -9.24 -9.66 -4.75
N ARG A 326 -9.71 -9.23 -3.57
CA ARG A 326 -8.86 -9.16 -2.36
C ARG A 326 -8.35 -10.54 -1.95
N LYS A 327 -9.19 -11.56 -2.03
CA LYS A 327 -8.83 -12.95 -1.75
C LYS A 327 -7.76 -13.45 -2.72
N HIS A 328 -7.96 -13.21 -4.00
CA HIS A 328 -7.01 -13.60 -5.03
C HIS A 328 -5.64 -12.93 -4.87
N LEU A 329 -5.62 -11.62 -4.61
CA LEU A 329 -4.38 -10.90 -4.29
C LEU A 329 -3.67 -11.47 -3.05
N LEU A 330 -4.45 -11.84 -2.03
CA LEU A 330 -3.90 -12.44 -0.81
C LEU A 330 -3.30 -13.83 -1.07
N GLU A 331 -3.87 -14.63 -1.97
CA GLU A 331 -3.34 -15.94 -2.34
C GLU A 331 -1.95 -15.85 -2.98
N TYR A 332 -1.69 -14.84 -3.82
CA TYR A 332 -0.33 -14.55 -4.33
C TYR A 332 0.60 -14.09 -3.22
N ASP A 333 0.17 -13.15 -2.38
CA ASP A 333 1.02 -12.64 -1.30
C ASP A 333 1.32 -13.69 -0.24
N ASN A 334 0.44 -14.67 -0.01
CA ASN A 334 0.70 -15.78 0.91
C ASN A 334 1.93 -16.62 0.47
N VAL A 335 2.13 -16.80 -0.84
CA VAL A 335 3.32 -17.50 -1.36
C VAL A 335 4.59 -16.69 -1.05
N ILE A 336 4.54 -15.39 -1.34
CA ILE A 336 5.66 -14.47 -1.04
C ILE A 336 5.90 -14.39 0.48
N ASN A 337 4.83 -14.35 1.27
CA ASN A 337 4.93 -14.27 2.73
C ASN A 337 5.59 -15.50 3.35
N ALA A 338 5.30 -16.70 2.84
CA ALA A 338 5.96 -17.93 3.31
C ALA A 338 7.48 -17.88 3.06
N GLN A 339 7.90 -17.41 1.88
CA GLN A 339 9.31 -17.21 1.55
C GLN A 339 9.95 -16.11 2.42
N ARG A 340 9.23 -14.99 2.63
CA ARG A 340 9.67 -13.87 3.50
C ARG A 340 9.91 -14.35 4.93
N GLU A 341 9.00 -15.11 5.50
CA GLU A 341 9.14 -15.63 6.86
C GLU A 341 10.37 -16.54 7.00
N LYS A 342 10.62 -17.38 6.01
CA LYS A 342 11.79 -18.25 5.98
C LYS A 342 13.09 -17.42 5.94
N ILE A 343 13.21 -16.50 4.98
CA ILE A 343 14.40 -15.65 4.81
C ILE A 343 14.65 -14.77 6.05
N TYR A 344 13.61 -14.14 6.59
CA TYR A 344 13.76 -13.27 7.76
C TYR A 344 14.09 -14.07 9.02
N SER A 345 13.58 -15.29 9.16
CA SER A 345 13.95 -16.22 10.24
C SER A 345 15.43 -16.58 10.18
N GLU A 346 15.93 -16.94 9.00
CA GLU A 346 17.35 -17.26 8.79
C GLU A 346 18.25 -16.04 9.05
N ARG A 347 17.90 -14.90 8.45
CA ARG A 347 18.64 -13.64 8.64
C ARG A 347 18.73 -13.22 10.11
N ARG A 348 17.65 -13.41 10.89
CA ARG A 348 17.64 -13.10 12.34
C ARG A 348 18.63 -13.93 13.13
N LYS A 349 18.82 -15.20 12.78
CA LYS A 349 19.81 -16.05 13.48
C LYS A 349 21.22 -15.48 13.38
N PHE A 350 21.58 -14.87 12.26
CA PHE A 350 22.85 -14.16 12.13
C PHE A 350 22.85 -12.79 12.81
N LEU A 351 21.75 -12.05 12.73
CA LEU A 351 21.62 -10.73 13.34
C LEU A 351 21.74 -10.80 14.88
N PHE A 352 21.18 -11.85 15.49
CA PHE A 352 21.25 -12.10 16.94
C PHE A 352 22.37 -13.05 17.35
N GLU A 353 23.25 -13.39 16.42
CA GLU A 353 24.41 -14.29 16.65
C GLU A 353 24.04 -15.68 17.22
N GLU A 354 22.83 -16.16 16.93
CA GLU A 354 22.41 -17.53 17.27
C GLU A 354 23.21 -18.58 16.49
N ILE A 355 23.67 -18.24 15.27
CA ILE A 355 24.57 -19.03 14.44
C ILE A 355 25.87 -18.26 14.28
N LYS A 356 27.00 -18.93 14.55
CA LYS A 356 28.31 -18.35 14.32
C LYS A 356 28.60 -18.29 12.82
N ALA A 357 28.93 -17.08 12.34
CA ALA A 357 29.21 -16.85 10.93
C ALA A 357 30.39 -17.72 10.42
N GLU A 358 31.39 -17.96 11.25
CA GLU A 358 32.55 -18.78 10.94
C GLU A 358 32.15 -20.23 10.62
N ASP A 359 31.33 -20.84 11.46
CA ASP A 359 30.87 -22.22 11.30
C ASP A 359 30.00 -22.34 10.03
N PHE A 360 29.15 -21.34 9.80
CA PHE A 360 28.32 -21.26 8.60
C PHE A 360 29.16 -21.19 7.32
N PHE A 361 30.19 -20.31 7.28
CA PHE A 361 31.06 -20.21 6.12
C PHE A 361 31.78 -21.49 5.80
N GLN A 362 32.28 -22.21 6.83
CA GLN A 362 32.95 -23.50 6.63
C GLN A 362 31.98 -24.57 6.15
N GLN A 363 30.77 -24.60 6.70
CA GLN A 363 29.74 -25.54 6.29
C GLN A 363 29.30 -25.30 4.84
N GLU A 364 29.04 -24.05 4.47
CA GLU A 364 28.61 -23.70 3.11
C GLU A 364 29.72 -23.91 2.08
N PHE A 365 30.97 -23.72 2.47
CA PHE A 365 32.10 -24.07 1.62
C PHE A 365 32.13 -25.57 1.30
N GLU A 366 31.99 -26.43 2.32
CA GLU A 366 31.94 -27.90 2.10
C GLU A 366 30.71 -28.35 1.31
N ASN A 367 29.56 -27.69 1.53
CA ASN A 367 28.34 -27.96 0.78
C ASN A 367 28.53 -27.63 -0.71
N ILE A 368 29.11 -26.47 -1.05
CA ILE A 368 29.38 -26.07 -2.43
C ILE A 368 30.34 -27.04 -3.14
N LEU A 369 31.36 -27.51 -2.43
CA LEU A 369 32.29 -28.47 -3.03
C LEU A 369 31.64 -29.83 -3.35
N LYS A 370 30.55 -30.17 -2.66
CA LYS A 370 29.82 -31.45 -2.86
C LYS A 370 28.69 -31.33 -3.88
N GLU A 371 28.00 -30.19 -3.90
CA GLU A 371 26.73 -30.03 -4.62
C GLU A 371 26.90 -29.32 -5.98
N GLU A 372 27.96 -28.51 -6.17
CA GLU A 372 28.09 -27.65 -7.34
C GLU A 372 29.02 -28.22 -8.41
N SER A 373 28.82 -27.76 -9.65
CA SER A 373 29.66 -28.15 -10.79
C SER A 373 31.08 -27.58 -10.69
N GLU A 374 32.04 -28.24 -11.35
CA GLU A 374 33.41 -27.74 -11.42
C GLU A 374 33.52 -26.31 -11.97
N GLU A 375 32.63 -25.92 -12.88
CA GLU A 375 32.59 -24.56 -13.44
C GLU A 375 32.25 -23.51 -12.40
N VAL A 376 31.26 -23.78 -11.54
CA VAL A 376 30.87 -22.90 -10.43
C VAL A 376 32.00 -22.81 -9.39
N ILE A 377 32.63 -23.94 -9.06
CA ILE A 377 33.76 -23.98 -8.12
C ILE A 377 34.94 -23.16 -8.67
N LYS A 378 35.30 -23.30 -9.96
CA LYS A 378 36.34 -22.49 -10.61
C LYS A 378 35.98 -21.00 -10.66
N PHE A 379 34.71 -20.67 -10.85
CA PHE A 379 34.24 -19.30 -10.85
C PHE A 379 34.42 -18.62 -9.48
N ILE A 380 34.14 -19.33 -8.37
CA ILE A 380 34.27 -18.80 -7.00
C ILE A 380 35.76 -18.70 -6.59
N PHE A 381 36.52 -19.76 -6.77
CA PHE A 381 37.83 -19.88 -6.13
C PHE A 381 39.01 -19.52 -7.05
N LYS A 382 38.82 -19.51 -8.36
CA LYS A 382 39.85 -19.17 -9.40
C LYS A 382 41.17 -19.96 -9.31
N ASP A 383 41.26 -20.91 -8.39
CA ASP A 383 42.46 -21.69 -8.06
C ASP A 383 42.30 -23.18 -8.39
N LYS A 384 43.45 -23.86 -8.58
CA LYS A 384 43.45 -25.31 -8.83
C LYS A 384 43.06 -26.14 -7.60
N ASN A 385 43.24 -25.61 -6.40
CA ASN A 385 42.90 -26.30 -5.18
C ASN A 385 42.02 -25.40 -4.25
N PRO A 386 40.70 -25.45 -4.40
CA PRO A 386 39.76 -24.61 -3.64
C PRO A 386 39.89 -24.75 -2.13
N ARG A 387 40.18 -25.94 -1.60
CA ARG A 387 40.32 -26.19 -0.16
C ARG A 387 41.50 -25.43 0.44
N ILE A 388 42.67 -25.52 -0.20
CA ILE A 388 43.85 -24.81 0.28
C ILE A 388 43.60 -23.31 0.25
N SER A 389 43.15 -22.78 -0.90
CA SER A 389 42.88 -21.36 -1.07
C SER A 389 41.89 -20.80 -0.08
N PHE A 390 40.80 -21.53 0.20
CA PHE A 390 39.80 -21.09 1.21
C PHE A 390 40.34 -21.09 2.63
N TYR A 391 40.94 -22.22 3.08
CA TYR A 391 41.39 -22.32 4.47
C TYR A 391 42.62 -21.44 4.77
N GLU A 392 43.53 -21.27 3.82
CA GLU A 392 44.65 -20.31 3.98
C GLU A 392 44.11 -18.89 4.16
N LYS A 393 43.18 -18.48 3.31
CA LYS A 393 42.58 -17.15 3.41
C LYS A 393 41.76 -17.00 4.70
N PHE A 394 40.94 -17.97 5.05
CA PHE A 394 40.10 -17.96 6.25
C PHE A 394 40.94 -17.84 7.52
N ASN A 395 41.99 -18.64 7.65
CA ASN A 395 42.90 -18.61 8.80
C ASN A 395 43.70 -17.31 8.83
N PHE A 396 44.19 -16.83 7.68
CA PHE A 396 44.90 -15.56 7.58
C PHE A 396 44.04 -14.38 8.10
N PHE A 397 42.80 -14.29 7.70
CA PHE A 397 41.90 -13.24 8.18
C PHE A 397 41.58 -13.40 9.66
N LYS A 398 41.36 -14.63 10.12
CA LYS A 398 41.05 -14.94 11.52
C LYS A 398 42.21 -14.56 12.45
N GLU A 399 43.44 -14.88 12.07
CA GLU A 399 44.67 -14.55 12.86
C GLU A 399 44.95 -13.05 12.91
N ASN A 400 44.70 -12.33 11.80
CA ASN A 400 45.03 -10.90 11.73
C ASN A 400 43.92 -9.99 12.28
N LEU A 401 42.66 -10.40 12.28
CA LEU A 401 41.51 -9.57 12.63
C LEU A 401 40.80 -9.99 13.95
N GLY A 402 41.00 -11.22 14.43
CA GLY A 402 40.38 -11.69 15.67
C GLY A 402 38.82 -11.54 15.63
N GLU A 403 38.27 -10.81 16.61
CA GLU A 403 36.84 -10.59 16.72
C GLU A 403 36.25 -9.76 15.54
N GLU A 404 37.02 -8.86 14.95
CA GLU A 404 36.55 -8.09 13.77
C GLU A 404 36.27 -8.99 12.57
N PHE A 405 36.96 -10.11 12.44
CA PHE A 405 36.71 -11.08 11.39
C PHE A 405 35.27 -11.61 11.42
N ARG A 406 34.77 -11.94 12.63
CA ARG A 406 33.39 -12.39 12.80
C ARG A 406 32.36 -11.34 12.37
N LYS A 407 32.59 -10.08 12.72
CA LYS A 407 31.73 -8.97 12.31
C LYS A 407 31.71 -8.79 10.79
N ILE A 408 32.87 -8.95 10.14
CA ILE A 408 32.97 -8.89 8.68
C ILE A 408 32.17 -10.02 8.04
N LEU A 409 32.32 -11.25 8.52
CA LEU A 409 31.57 -12.41 7.99
C LEU A 409 30.06 -12.21 8.17
N ASN A 410 29.61 -11.81 9.37
CA ASN A 410 28.21 -11.48 9.62
C ASN A 410 27.69 -10.39 8.66
N ASN A 411 28.46 -9.36 8.43
CA ASN A 411 28.08 -8.27 7.54
C ASN A 411 27.96 -8.73 6.07
N ILE A 412 28.85 -9.61 5.63
CA ILE A 412 28.75 -10.23 4.30
C ILE A 412 27.45 -11.01 4.17
N ILE A 413 27.14 -11.88 5.15
CA ILE A 413 25.91 -12.67 5.16
C ILE A 413 24.68 -11.76 5.10
N LEU A 414 24.57 -10.82 6.06
CA LEU A 414 23.40 -9.95 6.16
C LEU A 414 23.19 -9.10 4.91
N LYS A 415 24.26 -8.51 4.35
CA LYS A 415 24.16 -7.73 3.10
C LYS A 415 23.79 -8.60 1.89
N SER A 416 24.28 -9.83 1.83
CA SER A 416 23.92 -10.77 0.76
C SER A 416 22.45 -11.17 0.83
N TYR A 417 21.93 -11.44 2.04
CA TYR A 417 20.50 -11.67 2.24
C TYR A 417 19.67 -10.46 1.79
N ASP A 418 20.05 -9.25 2.23
CA ASP A 418 19.30 -8.04 1.93
C ASP A 418 19.29 -7.73 0.42
N PHE A 419 20.44 -7.80 -0.24
CA PHE A 419 20.57 -7.52 -1.66
C PHE A 419 19.79 -8.52 -2.52
N LEU A 420 20.05 -9.81 -2.31
CA LEU A 420 19.41 -10.85 -3.12
C LEU A 420 17.91 -10.98 -2.86
N TRP A 421 17.45 -10.69 -1.63
CA TRP A 421 16.03 -10.69 -1.32
C TRP A 421 15.29 -9.57 -2.06
N ILE A 422 15.87 -8.37 -2.17
CA ILE A 422 15.30 -7.28 -2.96
C ILE A 422 15.18 -7.67 -4.44
N GLU A 423 16.23 -8.25 -5.02
CA GLU A 423 16.22 -8.71 -6.42
C GLU A 423 15.19 -9.85 -6.63
N HIS A 424 15.06 -10.74 -5.66
CA HIS A 424 14.06 -11.81 -5.70
C HIS A 424 12.63 -11.29 -5.62
N LEU A 425 12.36 -10.27 -4.81
CA LEU A 425 11.04 -9.63 -4.74
C LEU A 425 10.67 -8.99 -6.09
N HIS A 426 11.60 -8.31 -6.74
CA HIS A 426 11.37 -7.75 -8.07
C HIS A 426 11.08 -8.85 -9.10
N TYR A 427 11.86 -9.93 -9.09
CA TYR A 427 11.58 -11.08 -9.94
C TYR A 427 10.19 -11.67 -9.72
N LEU A 428 9.74 -11.79 -8.47
CA LEU A 428 8.40 -12.31 -8.16
C LEU A 428 7.28 -11.35 -8.61
N GLU A 429 7.53 -10.05 -8.61
CA GLU A 429 6.59 -9.05 -9.13
C GLU A 429 6.44 -9.17 -10.65
N ASP A 430 7.57 -9.27 -11.38
CA ASP A 430 7.58 -9.51 -12.82
C ASP A 430 6.94 -10.85 -13.17
N LEU A 431 7.23 -11.89 -12.40
CA LEU A 431 6.62 -13.21 -12.56
C LEU A 431 5.09 -13.15 -12.42
N LYS A 432 4.59 -12.45 -11.39
CA LYS A 432 3.15 -12.27 -11.15
C LYS A 432 2.46 -11.61 -12.36
N GLN A 433 3.07 -10.61 -12.97
CA GLN A 433 2.55 -9.98 -14.17
C GLN A 433 2.58 -10.96 -15.36
N SER A 434 3.69 -11.66 -15.56
CA SER A 434 3.87 -12.57 -16.69
C SER A 434 2.91 -13.77 -16.70
N VAL A 435 2.63 -14.36 -15.53
CA VAL A 435 1.71 -15.51 -15.43
C VAL A 435 0.26 -15.14 -15.71
N SER A 436 -0.13 -13.87 -15.51
CA SER A 436 -1.49 -13.40 -15.83
C SER A 436 -1.80 -13.52 -17.32
N PHE A 437 -0.81 -13.31 -18.20
CA PHE A 437 -0.96 -13.47 -19.65
C PHE A 437 -1.07 -14.93 -20.09
N ARG A 438 -0.60 -15.88 -19.27
CA ARG A 438 -0.66 -17.33 -19.59
C ARG A 438 -2.04 -17.94 -19.35
N SER A 439 -2.97 -17.20 -18.74
CA SER A 439 -4.38 -17.63 -18.58
C SER A 439 -5.05 -17.96 -19.91
N TYR A 440 -4.60 -17.36 -21.00
CA TYR A 440 -5.04 -17.70 -22.36
C TYR A 440 -4.74 -19.16 -22.76
N GLY A 441 -3.83 -19.86 -22.04
CA GLY A 441 -3.45 -21.26 -22.28
C GLY A 441 -4.16 -22.28 -21.39
N GLN A 442 -5.30 -21.97 -20.78
CA GLN A 442 -6.11 -22.84 -19.89
C GLN A 442 -5.37 -23.33 -18.62
N ARG A 443 -4.26 -22.70 -18.22
CA ARG A 443 -3.58 -22.99 -16.95
C ARG A 443 -3.98 -21.96 -15.90
N ASP A 444 -4.25 -22.43 -14.69
CA ASP A 444 -4.49 -21.54 -13.56
C ASP A 444 -3.22 -20.71 -13.27
N PRO A 445 -3.29 -19.36 -13.39
CA PRO A 445 -2.14 -18.49 -13.16
C PRO A 445 -1.54 -18.61 -11.77
N LEU A 446 -2.37 -18.86 -10.75
CA LEU A 446 -1.91 -19.01 -9.37
C LEU A 446 -1.09 -20.29 -9.17
N ILE A 447 -1.48 -21.39 -9.83
CA ILE A 447 -0.72 -22.64 -9.78
C ILE A 447 0.63 -22.47 -10.49
N ALA A 448 0.63 -21.82 -11.65
CA ALA A 448 1.87 -21.51 -12.37
C ALA A 448 2.79 -20.63 -11.52
N PHE A 449 2.24 -19.59 -10.89
CA PHE A 449 3.00 -18.71 -9.99
C PHE A 449 3.60 -19.49 -8.81
N LYS A 450 2.84 -20.36 -8.14
CA LYS A 450 3.33 -21.19 -7.04
C LYS A 450 4.50 -22.08 -7.46
N GLN A 451 4.42 -22.71 -8.63
CA GLN A 451 5.47 -23.59 -9.13
C GLN A 451 6.74 -22.84 -9.51
N GLU A 452 6.62 -21.74 -10.25
CA GLU A 452 7.77 -20.97 -10.72
C GLU A 452 8.43 -20.18 -9.59
N SER A 453 7.65 -19.61 -8.68
CA SER A 453 8.17 -18.93 -7.48
C SER A 453 8.91 -19.88 -6.54
N TYR A 454 8.45 -21.14 -6.43
CA TYR A 454 9.17 -22.15 -5.66
C TYR A 454 10.53 -22.49 -6.27
N LYS A 455 10.60 -22.68 -7.60
CA LYS A 455 11.86 -22.91 -8.30
C LYS A 455 12.83 -21.74 -8.10
N ALA A 456 12.32 -20.50 -8.31
CA ALA A 456 13.12 -19.30 -8.11
C ALA A 456 13.62 -19.17 -6.66
N PHE A 457 12.85 -19.63 -5.68
CA PHE A 457 13.26 -19.62 -4.27
C PHE A 457 14.34 -20.66 -3.96
N VAL A 458 14.32 -21.81 -4.60
CA VAL A 458 15.41 -22.81 -4.51
C VAL A 458 16.68 -22.22 -5.13
N ASP A 459 16.58 -21.60 -6.30
CA ASP A 459 17.71 -20.95 -6.98
C ASP A 459 18.26 -19.78 -6.15
N PHE A 460 17.39 -19.02 -5.46
CA PHE A 460 17.78 -17.96 -4.53
C PHE A 460 18.76 -18.47 -3.47
N HIS A 461 18.45 -19.57 -2.80
CA HIS A 461 19.33 -20.13 -1.77
C HIS A 461 20.67 -20.59 -2.35
N LYS A 462 20.66 -21.14 -3.56
CA LYS A 462 21.87 -21.52 -4.26
C LYS A 462 22.74 -20.30 -4.58
N ILE A 463 22.14 -19.26 -5.17
CA ILE A 463 22.83 -18.02 -5.50
C ILE A 463 23.36 -17.32 -4.24
N LEU A 464 22.59 -17.34 -3.15
CA LEU A 464 23.00 -16.75 -1.87
C LEU A 464 24.29 -17.39 -1.33
N ARG A 465 24.38 -18.72 -1.32
CA ARG A 465 25.57 -19.45 -0.89
C ARG A 465 26.80 -19.10 -1.75
N ILE A 466 26.62 -19.11 -3.06
CA ILE A 466 27.67 -18.76 -4.03
C ILE A 466 28.14 -17.32 -3.81
N ASN A 467 27.21 -16.37 -3.68
CA ASN A 467 27.50 -14.95 -3.52
C ASN A 467 28.29 -14.67 -2.23
N ILE A 468 27.89 -15.25 -1.10
CA ILE A 468 28.56 -15.11 0.19
C ILE A 468 30.02 -15.55 0.09
N LEU A 469 30.27 -16.74 -0.47
CA LEU A 469 31.65 -17.25 -0.61
C LEU A 469 32.45 -16.47 -1.64
N GLN A 470 31.85 -16.05 -2.75
CA GLN A 470 32.51 -15.24 -3.75
C GLN A 470 32.95 -13.87 -3.21
N ILE A 471 32.08 -13.19 -2.44
CA ILE A 471 32.42 -11.94 -1.78
C ILE A 471 33.61 -12.16 -0.83
N PHE A 472 33.58 -13.23 -0.03
CA PHE A 472 34.66 -13.55 0.89
C PHE A 472 35.97 -13.82 0.13
N MET A 473 35.93 -14.62 -0.94
CA MET A 473 37.12 -14.94 -1.73
C MET A 473 37.72 -13.72 -2.47
N ASN A 474 36.93 -12.70 -2.74
CA ASN A 474 37.41 -11.46 -3.36
C ASN A 474 37.83 -10.38 -2.34
N LEU A 475 37.66 -10.61 -1.03
CA LEU A 475 38.13 -9.66 -0.01
C LEU A 475 39.66 -9.56 -0.02
N GLU A 476 40.17 -8.34 0.05
CA GLU A 476 41.59 -8.05 0.25
C GLU A 476 41.80 -7.31 1.57
N LEU A 477 42.68 -7.84 2.40
CA LEU A 477 43.09 -7.15 3.61
C LEU A 477 44.24 -6.18 3.25
N LYS A 478 43.94 -4.89 3.21
CA LYS A 478 44.99 -3.87 3.14
C LYS A 478 45.56 -3.68 4.55
N ILE A 479 46.61 -4.41 4.85
CA ILE A 479 47.40 -4.13 6.05
C ILE A 479 48.11 -2.80 5.80
N GLU A 480 47.63 -1.72 6.42
CA GLU A 480 48.37 -0.47 6.43
C GLU A 480 49.69 -0.72 7.16
N THR A 481 50.74 -0.88 6.41
CA THR A 481 52.08 -0.82 7.01
C THR A 481 52.22 0.58 7.62
N PRO A 482 52.51 0.68 8.93
CA PRO A 482 52.64 2.00 9.58
C PRO A 482 53.65 2.82 8.77
N LYS A 483 53.23 4.04 8.38
CA LYS A 483 54.11 4.97 7.66
C LYS A 483 55.31 5.27 8.54
N VAL A 484 56.43 4.61 8.29
CA VAL A 484 57.66 4.83 9.02
C VAL A 484 58.18 6.22 8.66
N GLY A 485 58.32 7.09 9.63
CA GLY A 485 58.82 8.42 9.45
C GLY A 485 60.29 8.38 8.98
N ARG A 486 60.71 9.35 8.16
CA ARG A 486 62.10 9.40 7.61
C ARG A 486 63.17 9.28 8.67
N ASN A 487 62.94 9.72 9.89
CA ASN A 487 63.91 9.71 10.99
C ASN A 487 63.71 8.56 11.98
N ASP A 488 62.65 7.75 11.84
CA ASP A 488 62.38 6.61 12.69
C ASP A 488 63.38 5.47 12.48
N PRO A 489 63.57 4.58 13.48
CA PRO A 489 64.38 3.36 13.27
C PRO A 489 63.84 2.51 12.13
N CYS A 490 64.70 1.97 11.30
CA CYS A 490 64.25 1.17 10.19
C CYS A 490 63.62 -0.15 10.65
N PRO A 491 62.41 -0.53 10.15
CA PRO A 491 61.71 -1.75 10.55
C PRO A 491 62.49 -3.04 10.30
N CYS A 492 63.50 -3.01 9.44
CA CYS A 492 64.36 -4.16 9.20
C CYS A 492 65.26 -4.55 10.39
N GLY A 493 65.29 -3.73 11.47
CA GLY A 493 66.09 -4.01 12.64
C GLY A 493 67.59 -3.67 12.49
N SER A 494 67.96 -2.90 11.45
CA SER A 494 69.36 -2.50 11.22
C SER A 494 69.90 -1.44 12.20
N GLY A 495 69.08 -0.86 13.06
CA GLY A 495 69.41 0.27 13.94
C GLY A 495 69.62 1.60 13.20
N LYS A 496 69.58 1.64 11.89
CA LYS A 496 69.73 2.85 11.07
C LYS A 496 68.37 3.57 10.93
N LYS A 497 68.41 4.91 10.76
CA LYS A 497 67.20 5.71 10.45
C LYS A 497 66.61 5.27 9.11
N TYR A 498 65.29 5.22 8.98
CA TYR A 498 64.58 4.75 7.79
C TYR A 498 65.03 5.46 6.52
N LYS A 499 65.33 6.75 6.54
CA LYS A 499 65.87 7.52 5.38
C LYS A 499 67.20 7.04 4.89
N LYS A 500 68.02 6.37 5.76
CA LYS A 500 69.37 5.86 5.41
C LYS A 500 69.41 4.34 5.13
N CYS A 501 68.28 3.65 5.26
CA CYS A 501 68.20 2.22 5.11
C CYS A 501 67.00 1.82 4.24
N GLY A 502 65.78 1.83 4.76
CA GLY A 502 64.56 1.38 4.07
C GLY A 502 64.14 2.28 2.91
N LEU A 503 64.24 3.62 3.09
CA LEU A 503 63.90 4.57 2.03
C LEU A 503 64.81 4.46 0.81
N LEU A 504 66.08 4.08 1.03
CA LEU A 504 67.07 3.87 -0.01
C LEU A 504 67.10 2.42 -0.52
N ASN A 505 66.27 1.54 0.07
CA ASN A 505 66.14 0.12 -0.27
C ASN A 505 67.50 -0.61 -0.38
N THR A 506 68.39 -0.37 0.66
CA THR A 506 69.76 -0.91 0.68
C THR A 506 69.76 -2.45 0.65
N LYS A 507 70.85 -3.06 0.16
CA LYS A 507 70.98 -4.53 0.13
C LYS A 507 70.81 -5.15 1.54
N GLU A 508 71.39 -4.54 2.56
CA GLU A 508 71.27 -4.94 3.96
C GLU A 508 69.76 -4.90 4.42
N HIS A 509 69.00 -3.90 3.97
CA HIS A 509 67.59 -3.82 4.25
C HIS A 509 66.80 -4.97 3.60
N GLN A 510 67.06 -5.27 2.33
CA GLN A 510 66.39 -6.34 1.59
C GLN A 510 66.71 -7.73 2.18
N GLU A 511 67.95 -8.00 2.57
CA GLU A 511 68.38 -9.25 3.20
C GLU A 511 67.72 -9.44 4.59
N ARG A 512 67.67 -8.39 5.42
CA ARG A 512 67.02 -8.45 6.73
C ARG A 512 65.51 -8.59 6.66
N ILE A 513 64.85 -7.97 5.68
CA ILE A 513 63.43 -8.13 5.47
C ILE A 513 63.10 -9.56 4.94
N LYS A 514 63.93 -10.11 4.07
CA LYS A 514 63.77 -11.50 3.62
C LYS A 514 63.96 -12.49 4.79
N ALA A 515 64.95 -12.28 5.66
CA ALA A 515 65.16 -13.11 6.85
C ALA A 515 64.07 -13.00 7.92
N LYS A 516 63.26 -11.91 7.94
CA LYS A 516 62.09 -11.77 8.83
C LYS A 516 60.84 -12.37 8.27
N LYS A 517 60.77 -12.67 6.96
CA LYS A 517 59.63 -13.29 6.28
C LYS A 517 59.76 -14.78 6.12
N SER A 518 60.96 -15.34 6.27
CA SER A 518 61.24 -16.77 6.40
C SER A 518 61.15 -17.20 7.87
#